data_5b37d648a3d83f69e77cd1c719912676
#
_entry.id   5b37d648a3d83f69e77cd1c719912676
#
_cell.length_a   1.000
_cell.length_b   1.000
_cell.length_c   1.000
_cell.angle_alpha   90.00
_cell.angle_beta   90.00
_cell.angle_gamma   90.00
#
_symmetry.space_group_name_H-M   'P 1'
#
loop_
_entity.id
_entity.type
_entity.pdbx_description
1 polymer ?
#
loop_
_entity_poly.entity_id
_entity_poly.type
_entity_poly.pdbx_seq_one_letter_code
_entity_poly.pdbx_strand_id
1 'polypeptide(L)'
;MRRAAWGAAVVLMLTGAARAAPPSAGRVELVAGEGLNEPFGVEFDRESRTYIVEMGGHRVTVLDAKGARRVLADDFKGPHHLLLGPDGALYVTDTWNYRVRRFDLRTGASTVVAGTGEKGFSGDGGPATAAQFGGIFSIAFDKRTLYICDLDNRRVRAVDLKTGVVRTVAGNGEKGVPRDGEDARAQPLFDPRAIAVDVKGNLYICERGGHALRVVDPAGRIRTVAGTGVAGMSGDGGPALSAQLNGPKHIFVEPSGSVLITDTENHVIRRYSPRDGTIRRVAGTGVLGAGGLGGPALECALNRPHGAVIHPKTGALYIADSENHRVLRVPRDQ
;
A
#
# COMPACT_ATOMS: atom_id res chain seq x y z
N MET A 1 13.82 74.31 35.69
CA MET A 1 14.06 72.89 36.15
C MET A 1 13.31 71.92 35.28
N ARG A 2 14.00 71.24 34.35
CA ARG A 2 13.39 70.26 33.42
C ARG A 2 13.82 68.87 33.90
N ARG A 3 12.86 68.08 34.30
CA ARG A 3 13.10 66.63 34.62
C ARG A 3 13.06 65.80 33.32
N ALA A 4 14.16 65.12 33.06
CA ALA A 4 14.25 64.15 32.00
C ALA A 4 13.62 62.81 32.47
N ALA A 5 12.68 62.24 31.66
CA ALA A 5 12.12 60.93 31.86
C ALA A 5 12.94 59.91 31.01
N TRP A 6 13.48 58.92 31.66
CA TRP A 6 14.14 57.78 31.02
C TRP A 6 13.09 56.69 30.71
N GLY A 7 12.85 56.45 29.45
CA GLY A 7 12.04 55.31 29.01
C GLY A 7 12.89 54.04 28.92
N ALA A 8 12.58 53.05 29.72
CA ALA A 8 13.17 51.71 29.61
C ALA A 8 12.55 50.93 28.43
N ALA A 9 13.38 50.61 27.46
CA ALA A 9 12.98 49.71 26.37
C ALA A 9 13.05 48.26 26.86
N VAL A 10 11.90 47.58 26.92
CA VAL A 10 11.82 46.16 27.19
C VAL A 10 12.10 45.43 25.87
N VAL A 11 13.26 44.77 25.77
CA VAL A 11 13.60 43.87 24.68
C VAL A 11 12.93 42.52 24.97
N LEU A 12 11.85 42.23 24.27
CA LEU A 12 11.24 40.88 24.27
C LEU A 12 12.15 39.95 23.49
N MET A 13 12.94 39.14 24.20
CA MET A 13 13.61 37.99 23.56
C MET A 13 12.57 36.92 23.27
N LEU A 14 12.21 36.77 21.98
CA LEU A 14 11.49 35.62 21.46
C LEU A 14 12.43 34.43 21.53
N THR A 15 12.31 33.61 22.55
CA THR A 15 12.92 32.27 22.58
C THR A 15 12.18 31.39 21.57
N GLY A 16 12.75 31.30 20.38
CA GLY A 16 12.31 30.32 19.40
C GLY A 16 12.43 28.91 19.99
N ALA A 17 11.30 28.28 20.31
CA ALA A 17 11.30 26.86 20.64
C ALA A 17 11.90 26.10 19.46
N ALA A 18 13.08 25.54 19.64
CA ALA A 18 13.71 24.66 18.69
C ALA A 18 12.74 23.51 18.47
N ARG A 19 12.16 23.44 17.26
CA ARG A 19 11.32 22.33 16.82
C ARG A 19 12.21 21.09 16.90
N ALA A 20 11.89 20.14 17.79
CA ALA A 20 12.63 18.89 17.90
C ALA A 20 12.81 18.30 16.51
N ALA A 21 14.04 18.00 16.15
CA ALA A 21 14.34 17.30 14.91
C ALA A 21 13.48 16.01 14.87
N PRO A 22 12.91 15.63 13.72
CA PRO A 22 12.21 14.37 13.63
C PRO A 22 13.18 13.25 14.03
N PRO A 23 12.71 12.22 14.75
CA PRO A 23 13.58 11.11 15.16
C PRO A 23 14.35 10.61 13.95
N SER A 24 15.65 10.36 14.13
CA SER A 24 16.56 9.89 13.09
C SER A 24 15.96 8.60 12.52
N ALA A 25 15.50 8.64 11.26
CA ALA A 25 15.03 7.45 10.58
C ALA A 25 16.18 6.44 10.52
N GLY A 26 15.92 5.18 10.88
CA GLY A 26 16.92 4.12 10.84
C GLY A 26 17.63 4.07 9.48
N ARG A 27 18.87 3.58 9.46
CA ARG A 27 19.67 3.49 8.23
C ARG A 27 19.08 2.46 7.28
N VAL A 28 18.96 2.82 6.00
CA VAL A 28 18.43 1.94 4.96
C VAL A 28 19.37 0.77 4.71
N GLU A 29 18.84 -0.44 4.80
CA GLU A 29 19.56 -1.69 4.59
C GLU A 29 19.03 -2.40 3.35
N LEU A 30 19.92 -3.08 2.61
CA LEU A 30 19.54 -4.00 1.55
C LEU A 30 19.13 -5.34 2.15
N VAL A 31 17.92 -5.81 1.85
CA VAL A 31 17.43 -7.14 2.27
C VAL A 31 17.70 -8.17 1.20
N ALA A 32 17.37 -7.84 -0.05
CA ALA A 32 17.57 -8.69 -1.21
C ALA A 32 17.69 -7.80 -2.47
N GLY A 33 18.49 -8.22 -3.42
CA GLY A 33 18.71 -7.51 -4.67
C GLY A 33 19.05 -8.47 -5.79
N GLU A 34 20.30 -8.95 -5.84
CA GLU A 34 20.75 -9.83 -6.92
C GLU A 34 19.77 -10.97 -7.22
N GLY A 35 19.41 -11.14 -8.49
CA GLY A 35 18.49 -12.17 -8.97
C GLY A 35 17.01 -11.96 -8.66
N LEU A 36 16.59 -10.82 -8.06
CA LEU A 36 15.21 -10.38 -8.07
C LEU A 36 14.86 -9.72 -9.41
N ASN A 37 13.61 -9.86 -9.83
CA ASN A 37 13.11 -9.22 -11.04
C ASN A 37 11.77 -8.52 -10.75
N GLU A 38 11.82 -7.20 -10.64
CA GLU A 38 10.68 -6.34 -10.32
C GLU A 38 9.88 -6.83 -9.09
N PRO A 39 10.45 -6.78 -7.87
CA PRO A 39 9.69 -7.09 -6.67
C PRO A 39 8.57 -6.06 -6.46
N PHE A 40 7.31 -6.52 -6.29
CA PHE A 40 6.16 -5.64 -6.16
C PHE A 40 5.56 -5.64 -4.76
N GLY A 41 5.70 -6.73 -4.01
CA GLY A 41 5.18 -6.84 -2.65
C GLY A 41 6.05 -7.71 -1.76
N VAL A 42 5.92 -7.48 -0.46
CA VAL A 42 6.64 -8.21 0.58
C VAL A 42 5.65 -8.59 1.68
N GLU A 43 5.76 -9.81 2.19
CA GLU A 43 4.95 -10.32 3.29
C GLU A 43 5.80 -11.17 4.23
N PHE A 44 5.36 -11.36 5.48
CA PHE A 44 6.11 -12.06 6.52
C PHE A 44 5.24 -13.07 7.24
N ASP A 45 5.75 -14.28 7.47
CA ASP A 45 5.07 -15.24 8.31
C ASP A 45 5.55 -15.21 9.78
N ARG A 46 4.96 -16.12 10.55
CA ARG A 46 5.27 -16.24 11.99
C ARG A 46 6.68 -16.74 12.26
N GLU A 47 7.28 -17.48 11.34
CA GLU A 47 8.64 -18.00 11.37
C GLU A 47 9.67 -16.98 10.88
N SER A 48 9.24 -15.73 10.56
CA SER A 48 10.07 -14.64 10.04
C SER A 48 10.66 -14.95 8.67
N ARG A 49 10.00 -15.80 7.87
CA ARG A 49 10.29 -15.92 6.45
C ARG A 49 9.71 -14.70 5.72
N THR A 50 10.46 -14.21 4.76
CA THR A 50 10.04 -13.08 3.91
C THR A 50 9.60 -13.62 2.55
N TYR A 51 8.38 -13.32 2.16
CA TYR A 51 7.82 -13.66 0.85
C TYR A 51 7.85 -12.42 -0.03
N ILE A 52 8.39 -12.56 -1.24
CA ILE A 52 8.52 -11.48 -2.21
C ILE A 52 7.81 -11.89 -3.48
N VAL A 53 6.80 -11.12 -3.89
CA VAL A 53 6.20 -11.32 -5.22
C VAL A 53 7.00 -10.53 -6.24
N GLU A 54 7.43 -11.21 -7.31
CA GLU A 54 8.21 -10.66 -8.41
C GLU A 54 7.35 -10.62 -9.68
N MET A 55 6.94 -9.42 -10.10
CA MET A 55 6.06 -9.24 -11.26
C MET A 55 6.79 -9.61 -12.55
N GLY A 56 7.98 -9.07 -12.77
CA GLY A 56 8.81 -9.38 -13.93
C GLY A 56 9.42 -10.79 -13.88
N GLY A 57 9.58 -11.34 -12.66
CA GLY A 57 10.05 -12.72 -12.45
C GLY A 57 8.95 -13.78 -12.58
N HIS A 58 7.67 -13.39 -12.65
CA HIS A 58 6.51 -14.29 -12.69
C HIS A 58 6.47 -15.31 -11.55
N ARG A 59 7.01 -14.97 -10.36
CA ARG A 59 7.23 -15.91 -9.26
C ARG A 59 7.02 -15.30 -7.89
N VAL A 60 6.96 -16.17 -6.89
CA VAL A 60 7.10 -15.80 -5.47
C VAL A 60 8.40 -16.39 -4.94
N THR A 61 9.28 -15.53 -4.47
CA THR A 61 10.54 -15.87 -3.81
C THR A 61 10.38 -15.84 -2.30
N VAL A 62 11.00 -16.78 -1.59
CA VAL A 62 11.00 -16.86 -0.13
C VAL A 62 12.43 -16.74 0.38
N LEU A 63 12.63 -15.86 1.35
CA LEU A 63 13.85 -15.79 2.14
C LEU A 63 13.56 -16.40 3.51
N ASP A 64 14.40 -17.32 3.97
CA ASP A 64 14.33 -17.79 5.35
C ASP A 64 14.93 -16.75 6.33
N ALA A 65 14.86 -17.03 7.63
CA ALA A 65 15.38 -16.12 8.66
C ALA A 65 16.91 -15.88 8.57
N LYS A 66 17.64 -16.72 7.81
CA LYS A 66 19.09 -16.57 7.55
C LYS A 66 19.36 -15.89 6.21
N GLY A 67 18.31 -15.55 5.44
CA GLY A 67 18.41 -14.95 4.12
C GLY A 67 18.61 -15.95 2.98
N ALA A 68 18.56 -17.26 3.24
CA ALA A 68 18.65 -18.25 2.18
C ALA A 68 17.39 -18.19 1.31
N ARG A 69 17.58 -18.19 -0.02
CA ARG A 69 16.55 -17.97 -1.01
C ARG A 69 16.05 -19.27 -1.62
N ARG A 70 14.73 -19.37 -1.81
CA ARG A 70 14.11 -20.40 -2.65
C ARG A 70 12.89 -19.82 -3.39
N VAL A 71 12.48 -20.47 -4.46
CA VAL A 71 11.23 -20.16 -5.16
C VAL A 71 10.09 -20.95 -4.51
N LEU A 72 8.97 -20.30 -4.19
CA LEU A 72 7.75 -20.97 -3.74
C LEU A 72 6.96 -21.52 -4.94
N ALA A 73 6.77 -20.66 -5.96
CA ALA A 73 6.11 -20.99 -7.21
C ALA A 73 6.55 -19.98 -8.28
N ASP A 74 6.61 -20.41 -9.56
CA ASP A 74 7.06 -19.63 -10.72
C ASP A 74 6.13 -19.79 -11.95
N ASP A 75 4.92 -20.28 -11.71
CA ASP A 75 3.88 -20.51 -12.72
C ASP A 75 2.79 -19.43 -12.73
N PHE A 76 3.16 -18.19 -12.36
CA PHE A 76 2.29 -17.02 -12.40
C PHE A 76 2.39 -16.26 -13.73
N LYS A 77 1.43 -15.37 -13.95
CA LYS A 77 1.49 -14.39 -15.04
C LYS A 77 1.40 -12.97 -14.46
N GLY A 78 2.56 -12.36 -14.24
CA GLY A 78 2.68 -11.02 -13.66
C GLY A 78 1.97 -10.87 -12.31
N PRO A 79 2.36 -11.60 -11.27
CA PRO A 79 1.75 -11.48 -9.96
C PRO A 79 2.10 -10.11 -9.35
N HIS A 80 1.14 -9.44 -8.71
CA HIS A 80 1.34 -8.08 -8.22
C HIS A 80 1.32 -7.95 -6.71
N HIS A 81 0.53 -8.76 -6.02
CA HIS A 81 0.36 -8.64 -4.59
C HIS A 81 0.29 -10.01 -3.92
N LEU A 82 0.76 -10.07 -2.69
CA LEU A 82 0.63 -11.23 -1.83
C LEU A 82 0.30 -10.79 -0.41
N LEU A 83 -0.41 -11.66 0.33
CA LEU A 83 -0.81 -11.36 1.70
C LEU A 83 -1.10 -12.67 2.45
N LEU A 84 -0.71 -12.76 3.73
CA LEU A 84 -1.15 -13.84 4.59
C LEU A 84 -2.62 -13.70 4.94
N GLY A 85 -3.38 -14.75 4.69
CA GLY A 85 -4.78 -14.83 5.11
C GLY A 85 -4.94 -15.14 6.59
N PRO A 86 -6.17 -14.99 7.11
CA PRO A 86 -6.49 -15.29 8.52
C PRO A 86 -6.28 -16.77 8.88
N ASP A 87 -6.23 -17.65 7.89
CA ASP A 87 -5.93 -19.09 8.01
C ASP A 87 -4.42 -19.42 7.98
N GLY A 88 -3.57 -18.40 7.88
CA GLY A 88 -2.11 -18.53 7.80
C GLY A 88 -1.57 -19.01 6.47
N ALA A 89 -2.42 -19.16 5.44
CA ALA A 89 -1.99 -19.44 4.08
C ALA A 89 -1.56 -18.15 3.36
N LEU A 90 -0.71 -18.28 2.34
CA LEU A 90 -0.33 -17.16 1.50
C LEU A 90 -1.29 -17.04 0.31
N TYR A 91 -1.87 -15.88 0.15
CA TYR A 91 -2.71 -15.57 -1.02
C TYR A 91 -1.93 -14.68 -1.97
N VAL A 92 -1.99 -15.01 -3.26
CA VAL A 92 -1.23 -14.31 -4.31
C VAL A 92 -2.17 -13.93 -5.44
N THR A 93 -2.10 -12.68 -5.89
CA THR A 93 -2.80 -12.25 -7.10
C THR A 93 -2.03 -12.74 -8.33
N ASP A 94 -2.61 -13.66 -9.06
CA ASP A 94 -2.11 -14.14 -10.36
C ASP A 94 -2.76 -13.28 -11.45
N THR A 95 -2.27 -12.03 -11.55
CA THR A 95 -2.97 -10.86 -12.11
C THR A 95 -3.46 -11.07 -13.54
N TRP A 96 -2.56 -11.50 -14.45
CA TRP A 96 -2.88 -11.69 -15.86
C TRP A 96 -3.43 -13.09 -16.17
N ASN A 97 -3.55 -13.95 -15.14
CA ASN A 97 -4.37 -15.16 -15.15
C ASN A 97 -5.73 -14.92 -14.45
N TYR A 98 -6.07 -13.68 -14.11
CA TYR A 98 -7.38 -13.22 -13.61
C TYR A 98 -7.91 -14.06 -12.45
N ARG A 99 -7.02 -14.46 -11.52
CA ARG A 99 -7.35 -15.32 -10.38
C ARG A 99 -6.54 -14.97 -9.15
N VAL A 100 -7.06 -15.39 -7.99
CA VAL A 100 -6.34 -15.37 -6.71
C VAL A 100 -6.01 -16.81 -6.33
N ARG A 101 -4.74 -17.09 -6.04
CA ARG A 101 -4.27 -18.39 -5.58
C ARG A 101 -3.95 -18.36 -4.08
N ARG A 102 -4.32 -19.44 -3.40
CA ARG A 102 -4.01 -19.69 -1.97
C ARG A 102 -2.98 -20.80 -1.88
N PHE A 103 -1.91 -20.59 -1.15
CA PHE A 103 -0.83 -21.54 -0.91
C PHE A 103 -0.83 -21.97 0.56
N ASP A 104 -0.98 -23.26 0.81
CA ASP A 104 -0.71 -23.85 2.12
C ASP A 104 0.81 -23.89 2.33
N LEU A 105 1.32 -23.08 3.27
CA LEU A 105 2.76 -22.91 3.49
C LEU A 105 3.43 -24.12 4.15
N ARG A 106 2.64 -25.06 4.68
CA ARG A 106 3.13 -26.31 5.27
C ARG A 106 3.32 -27.41 4.22
N THR A 107 2.39 -27.51 3.25
CA THR A 107 2.40 -28.56 2.22
C THR A 107 2.95 -28.09 0.89
N GLY A 108 2.93 -26.78 0.63
CA GLY A 108 3.22 -26.19 -0.68
C GLY A 108 2.07 -26.28 -1.68
N ALA A 109 0.95 -26.92 -1.32
CA ALA A 109 -0.20 -27.06 -2.21
C ALA A 109 -0.85 -25.71 -2.49
N SER A 110 -1.28 -25.49 -3.73
CA SER A 110 -2.02 -24.29 -4.13
C SER A 110 -3.40 -24.61 -4.66
N THR A 111 -4.35 -23.69 -4.40
CA THR A 111 -5.73 -23.75 -4.89
C THR A 111 -6.15 -22.38 -5.41
N VAL A 112 -7.04 -22.34 -6.40
CA VAL A 112 -7.71 -21.11 -6.82
C VAL A 112 -8.87 -20.83 -5.86
N VAL A 113 -8.95 -19.59 -5.37
CA VAL A 113 -10.01 -19.15 -4.42
C VAL A 113 -10.93 -18.10 -5.02
N ALA A 114 -10.54 -17.46 -6.10
CA ALA A 114 -11.37 -16.54 -6.88
C ALA A 114 -10.84 -16.46 -8.32
N GLY A 115 -11.75 -16.32 -9.28
CA GLY A 115 -11.46 -16.17 -10.70
C GLY A 115 -11.50 -17.47 -11.48
N THR A 116 -12.06 -17.41 -12.70
CA THR A 116 -12.11 -18.52 -13.65
C THR A 116 -10.81 -18.72 -14.43
N GLY A 117 -9.94 -17.71 -14.46
CA GLY A 117 -8.77 -17.65 -15.35
C GLY A 117 -9.05 -16.88 -16.65
N GLU A 118 -10.27 -16.44 -16.87
CA GLU A 118 -10.67 -15.65 -18.04
C GLU A 118 -10.97 -14.21 -17.65
N LYS A 119 -10.54 -13.26 -18.50
CA LYS A 119 -10.82 -11.83 -18.30
C LYS A 119 -12.30 -11.54 -18.52
N GLY A 120 -12.91 -10.81 -17.57
CA GLY A 120 -14.31 -10.38 -17.69
C GLY A 120 -14.83 -9.75 -16.42
N PHE A 121 -16.16 -9.59 -16.36
CA PHE A 121 -16.90 -9.16 -15.17
C PHE A 121 -18.20 -9.97 -15.07
N SER A 122 -18.24 -10.90 -14.13
CA SER A 122 -19.42 -11.71 -13.85
C SER A 122 -19.40 -12.29 -12.43
N GLY A 123 -20.45 -12.99 -12.05
CA GLY A 123 -20.48 -13.90 -10.89
C GLY A 123 -20.84 -13.27 -9.55
N ASP A 124 -21.25 -12.00 -9.49
CA ASP A 124 -21.76 -11.42 -8.23
C ASP A 124 -22.98 -12.18 -7.72
N GLY A 125 -22.96 -12.56 -6.43
CA GLY A 125 -23.98 -13.39 -5.78
C GLY A 125 -23.73 -14.90 -5.91
N GLY A 126 -22.71 -15.32 -6.66
CA GLY A 126 -22.31 -16.72 -6.87
C GLY A 126 -20.92 -17.03 -6.31
N PRO A 127 -20.43 -18.28 -6.57
CA PRO A 127 -19.11 -18.72 -6.14
C PRO A 127 -17.98 -17.86 -6.75
N ALA A 128 -17.04 -17.39 -5.95
CA ALA A 128 -15.91 -16.57 -6.40
C ALA A 128 -15.02 -17.29 -7.42
N THR A 129 -14.93 -18.63 -7.35
CA THR A 129 -14.18 -19.46 -8.31
C THR A 129 -14.85 -19.55 -9.68
N ALA A 130 -16.15 -19.22 -9.78
CA ALA A 130 -16.89 -19.15 -11.03
C ALA A 130 -17.07 -17.71 -11.55
N ALA A 131 -16.53 -16.72 -10.84
CA ALA A 131 -16.60 -15.31 -11.22
C ALA A 131 -15.45 -14.94 -12.17
N GLN A 132 -15.73 -14.04 -13.11
CA GLN A 132 -14.70 -13.40 -13.92
C GLN A 132 -14.25 -12.09 -13.30
N PHE A 133 -12.96 -11.80 -13.43
CA PHE A 133 -12.30 -10.56 -13.03
C PHE A 133 -11.56 -9.95 -14.22
N GLY A 134 -11.29 -8.65 -14.13
CA GLY A 134 -10.32 -7.97 -14.99
C GLY A 134 -8.90 -8.22 -14.49
N GLY A 135 -8.06 -7.20 -14.40
CA GLY A 135 -6.75 -7.33 -13.74
C GLY A 135 -6.89 -7.32 -12.22
N ILE A 136 -6.47 -8.37 -11.53
CA ILE A 136 -6.45 -8.43 -10.06
C ILE A 136 -5.10 -7.93 -9.56
N PHE A 137 -5.06 -6.69 -9.06
CA PHE A 137 -3.79 -6.04 -8.69
C PHE A 137 -3.50 -6.04 -7.19
N SER A 138 -4.51 -6.11 -6.35
CA SER A 138 -4.36 -6.07 -4.90
C SER A 138 -5.46 -6.86 -4.21
N ILE A 139 -5.14 -7.42 -3.06
CA ILE A 139 -6.07 -8.08 -2.15
C ILE A 139 -5.91 -7.52 -0.75
N ALA A 140 -6.95 -7.62 0.05
CA ALA A 140 -6.94 -7.29 1.47
C ALA A 140 -7.84 -8.25 2.24
N PHE A 141 -7.60 -8.40 3.53
CA PHE A 141 -8.44 -9.21 4.40
C PHE A 141 -8.99 -8.40 5.56
N ASP A 142 -10.24 -8.67 5.91
CA ASP A 142 -10.68 -8.62 7.29
C ASP A 142 -10.82 -10.06 7.84
N LYS A 143 -11.43 -10.22 9.02
CA LYS A 143 -11.55 -11.56 9.66
C LYS A 143 -12.35 -12.58 8.85
N ARG A 144 -13.20 -12.17 7.92
CA ARG A 144 -14.19 -13.01 7.24
C ARG A 144 -14.26 -12.80 5.74
N THR A 145 -13.58 -11.80 5.23
CA THR A 145 -13.75 -11.34 3.85
C THR A 145 -12.39 -11.20 3.19
N LEU A 146 -12.24 -11.75 1.99
CA LEU A 146 -11.20 -11.43 1.04
C LEU A 146 -11.71 -10.33 0.11
N TYR A 147 -11.12 -9.14 0.19
CA TYR A 147 -11.35 -8.06 -0.75
C TYR A 147 -10.39 -8.19 -1.93
N ILE A 148 -10.88 -7.92 -3.14
CA ILE A 148 -10.17 -8.04 -4.40
C ILE A 148 -10.31 -6.73 -5.18
N CYS A 149 -9.18 -6.10 -5.50
CA CYS A 149 -9.13 -4.93 -6.36
C CYS A 149 -9.17 -5.37 -7.83
N ASP A 150 -10.31 -5.19 -8.45
CA ASP A 150 -10.62 -5.56 -9.83
C ASP A 150 -10.47 -4.32 -10.73
N LEU A 151 -9.21 -3.96 -11.04
CA LEU A 151 -8.83 -2.67 -11.61
C LEU A 151 -9.51 -2.40 -12.96
N ASP A 152 -9.41 -3.34 -13.91
CA ASP A 152 -9.93 -3.13 -15.26
C ASP A 152 -11.45 -2.99 -15.27
N ASN A 153 -12.13 -3.62 -14.30
CA ASN A 153 -13.56 -3.48 -14.09
C ASN A 153 -13.93 -2.28 -13.20
N ARG A 154 -12.94 -1.52 -12.70
CA ARG A 154 -13.13 -0.36 -11.81
C ARG A 154 -14.02 -0.66 -10.61
N ARG A 155 -13.73 -1.78 -9.94
CA ARG A 155 -14.50 -2.28 -8.80
C ARG A 155 -13.60 -2.82 -7.70
N VAL A 156 -14.14 -2.84 -6.50
CA VAL A 156 -13.65 -3.70 -5.44
C VAL A 156 -14.70 -4.77 -5.17
N ARG A 157 -14.26 -6.03 -5.23
CA ARG A 157 -15.09 -7.20 -4.97
C ARG A 157 -14.75 -7.77 -3.60
N ALA A 158 -15.72 -8.37 -2.93
CA ALA A 158 -15.55 -9.01 -1.63
C ALA A 158 -16.04 -10.46 -1.70
N VAL A 159 -15.21 -11.39 -1.25
CA VAL A 159 -15.52 -12.81 -1.14
C VAL A 159 -15.70 -13.15 0.34
N ASP A 160 -16.87 -13.64 0.72
CA ASP A 160 -17.10 -14.20 2.06
C ASP A 160 -16.34 -15.51 2.19
N LEU A 161 -15.36 -15.57 3.10
CA LEU A 161 -14.48 -16.74 3.27
C LEU A 161 -15.20 -18.00 3.76
N LYS A 162 -16.38 -17.85 4.34
CA LYS A 162 -17.17 -19.00 4.82
C LYS A 162 -18.02 -19.63 3.70
N THR A 163 -18.65 -18.79 2.88
CA THR A 163 -19.58 -19.24 1.83
C THR A 163 -18.94 -19.31 0.45
N GLY A 164 -17.81 -18.63 0.23
CA GLY A 164 -17.17 -18.49 -1.07
C GLY A 164 -17.90 -17.55 -2.03
N VAL A 165 -18.96 -16.85 -1.56
CA VAL A 165 -19.78 -15.98 -2.41
C VAL A 165 -19.07 -14.63 -2.63
N VAL A 166 -19.00 -14.19 -3.89
CA VAL A 166 -18.43 -12.89 -4.26
C VAL A 166 -19.53 -11.84 -4.49
N ARG A 167 -19.22 -10.58 -4.17
CA ARG A 167 -20.09 -9.43 -4.44
C ARG A 167 -19.27 -8.17 -4.66
N THR A 168 -19.78 -7.22 -5.43
CA THR A 168 -19.22 -5.86 -5.53
C THR A 168 -19.49 -5.06 -4.27
N VAL A 169 -18.49 -4.35 -3.75
CA VAL A 169 -18.58 -3.50 -2.55
C VAL A 169 -18.23 -2.04 -2.81
N ALA A 170 -17.53 -1.73 -3.90
CA ALA A 170 -17.27 -0.36 -4.37
C ALA A 170 -17.05 -0.36 -5.88
N GLY A 171 -17.39 0.75 -6.51
CA GLY A 171 -17.26 0.94 -7.94
C GLY A 171 -18.48 0.43 -8.73
N ASN A 172 -18.95 1.25 -9.70
CA ASN A 172 -20.05 0.91 -10.61
C ASN A 172 -19.56 0.47 -11.99
N GLY A 173 -18.23 0.49 -12.22
CA GLY A 173 -17.58 0.16 -13.50
C GLY A 173 -17.26 1.36 -14.37
N GLU A 174 -17.80 2.51 -14.06
CA GLU A 174 -17.48 3.75 -14.76
C GLU A 174 -16.17 4.34 -14.27
N LYS A 175 -15.48 5.07 -15.13
CA LYS A 175 -14.29 5.84 -14.79
C LYS A 175 -14.69 7.23 -14.34
N GLY A 176 -14.30 7.62 -13.13
CA GLY A 176 -14.61 8.95 -12.63
C GLY A 176 -14.21 9.15 -11.18
N VAL A 177 -14.48 10.35 -10.67
CA VAL A 177 -14.26 10.72 -9.28
C VAL A 177 -15.55 10.46 -8.50
N PRO A 178 -15.51 9.66 -7.42
CA PRO A 178 -16.70 9.40 -6.61
C PRO A 178 -17.15 10.65 -5.85
N ARG A 179 -18.44 10.74 -5.57
CA ARG A 179 -19.01 11.78 -4.71
C ARG A 179 -18.89 11.34 -3.26
N ASP A 180 -18.29 12.19 -2.43
CA ASP A 180 -18.11 11.94 -1.01
C ASP A 180 -19.45 11.80 -0.27
N GLY A 181 -19.55 10.80 0.60
CA GLY A 181 -20.74 10.51 1.41
C GLY A 181 -21.78 9.61 0.75
N GLU A 182 -21.59 9.24 -0.52
CA GLU A 182 -22.53 8.39 -1.27
C GLU A 182 -22.22 6.89 -1.16
N ASP A 183 -23.16 6.02 -1.54
CA ASP A 183 -22.98 4.56 -1.59
C ASP A 183 -21.84 4.21 -2.57
N ALA A 184 -20.78 3.60 -2.04
CA ALA A 184 -19.57 3.26 -2.82
C ALA A 184 -19.86 2.38 -4.04
N ARG A 185 -20.89 1.54 -3.99
CA ARG A 185 -21.27 0.64 -5.10
C ARG A 185 -21.89 1.39 -6.29
N ALA A 186 -22.47 2.54 -6.02
CA ALA A 186 -23.09 3.39 -7.04
C ALA A 186 -22.12 4.42 -7.63
N GLN A 187 -20.92 4.55 -7.08
CA GLN A 187 -19.95 5.57 -7.48
C GLN A 187 -18.93 5.03 -8.48
N PRO A 188 -18.45 5.89 -9.40
CA PRO A 188 -17.32 5.55 -10.27
C PRO A 188 -16.02 5.45 -9.47
N LEU A 189 -15.02 4.74 -10.01
CA LEU A 189 -13.64 4.73 -9.51
C LEU A 189 -12.66 5.05 -10.65
N PHE A 190 -11.54 5.71 -10.30
CA PHE A 190 -10.55 6.09 -11.29
C PHE A 190 -9.27 5.25 -11.18
N ASP A 191 -9.24 4.09 -11.85
CA ASP A 191 -8.16 3.10 -11.82
C ASP A 191 -7.82 2.67 -10.37
N PRO A 192 -8.75 2.02 -9.64
CA PRO A 192 -8.45 1.49 -8.31
C PRO A 192 -7.33 0.46 -8.42
N ARG A 193 -6.21 0.72 -7.73
CA ARG A 193 -4.98 -0.05 -7.93
C ARG A 193 -4.61 -0.90 -6.72
N ALA A 194 -4.87 -0.40 -5.52
CA ALA A 194 -4.59 -1.10 -4.28
C ALA A 194 -5.66 -0.86 -3.23
N ILE A 195 -5.81 -1.82 -2.34
CA ILE A 195 -6.78 -1.79 -1.25
C ILE A 195 -6.15 -2.26 0.05
N ALA A 196 -6.65 -1.75 1.16
CA ALA A 196 -6.32 -2.22 2.51
C ALA A 196 -7.51 -2.01 3.45
N VAL A 197 -7.61 -2.80 4.50
CA VAL A 197 -8.70 -2.69 5.49
C VAL A 197 -8.12 -2.43 6.86
N ASP A 198 -8.69 -1.47 7.60
CA ASP A 198 -8.30 -1.22 8.98
C ASP A 198 -9.10 -2.08 9.98
N VAL A 199 -8.68 -2.04 11.24
CA VAL A 199 -9.33 -2.81 12.33
C VAL A 199 -10.77 -2.36 12.64
N LYS A 200 -11.18 -1.19 12.13
CA LYS A 200 -12.54 -0.65 12.26
C LYS A 200 -13.44 -1.06 11.09
N GLY A 201 -12.89 -1.77 10.08
CA GLY A 201 -13.59 -2.18 8.87
C GLY A 201 -13.68 -1.11 7.80
N ASN A 202 -12.88 -0.04 7.88
CA ASN A 202 -12.77 0.91 6.79
C ASN A 202 -11.93 0.30 5.66
N LEU A 203 -12.48 0.29 4.46
CA LEU A 203 -11.80 -0.15 3.24
C LEU A 203 -11.17 1.05 2.55
N TYR A 204 -9.85 1.13 2.58
CA TYR A 204 -9.09 2.12 1.82
C TYR A 204 -8.88 1.65 0.38
N ILE A 205 -9.03 2.56 -0.57
CA ILE A 205 -8.87 2.33 -2.01
C ILE A 205 -7.88 3.37 -2.54
N CYS A 206 -6.76 2.92 -3.06
CA CYS A 206 -5.76 3.76 -3.72
C CYS A 206 -6.06 3.83 -5.21
N GLU A 207 -6.32 5.02 -5.73
CA GLU A 207 -6.59 5.27 -7.13
C GLU A 207 -5.32 5.74 -7.84
N ARG A 208 -4.80 4.91 -8.76
CA ARG A 208 -3.62 5.24 -9.56
C ARG A 208 -3.88 6.43 -10.49
N GLY A 209 -4.92 6.35 -11.30
CA GLY A 209 -5.28 7.40 -12.26
C GLY A 209 -6.03 8.57 -11.61
N GLY A 210 -6.68 8.31 -10.46
CA GLY A 210 -7.34 9.34 -9.66
C GLY A 210 -6.40 10.13 -8.74
N HIS A 211 -5.11 9.73 -8.64
CA HIS A 211 -4.11 10.40 -7.80
C HIS A 211 -4.63 10.69 -6.39
N ALA A 212 -5.32 9.70 -5.79
CA ALA A 212 -6.04 9.89 -4.53
C ALA A 212 -6.13 8.60 -3.69
N LEU A 213 -6.36 8.79 -2.40
CA LEU A 213 -6.77 7.75 -1.47
C LEU A 213 -8.23 7.98 -1.08
N ARG A 214 -9.06 6.95 -1.31
CA ARG A 214 -10.45 6.92 -0.87
C ARG A 214 -10.60 6.01 0.34
N VAL A 215 -11.66 6.20 1.09
CA VAL A 215 -12.08 5.26 2.14
C VAL A 215 -13.57 4.99 2.01
N VAL A 216 -13.95 3.72 2.13
CA VAL A 216 -15.33 3.27 2.27
C VAL A 216 -15.52 2.85 3.72
N ASP A 217 -16.44 3.46 4.43
CA ASP A 217 -16.74 3.15 5.81
C ASP A 217 -17.59 1.86 5.94
N PRO A 218 -17.76 1.29 7.15
CA PRO A 218 -18.59 0.09 7.36
C PRO A 218 -20.07 0.25 6.95
N ALA A 219 -20.58 1.50 6.80
CA ALA A 219 -21.90 1.76 6.27
C ALA A 219 -21.93 1.78 4.72
N GLY A 220 -20.79 1.59 4.07
CA GLY A 220 -20.67 1.56 2.60
C GLY A 220 -20.57 2.94 1.97
N ARG A 221 -20.28 4.00 2.74
CA ARG A 221 -20.12 5.37 2.22
C ARG A 221 -18.69 5.64 1.84
N ILE A 222 -18.48 6.12 0.61
CA ILE A 222 -17.14 6.47 0.09
C ILE A 222 -16.83 7.95 0.33
N ARG A 223 -15.57 8.24 0.62
CA ARG A 223 -15.04 9.62 0.67
C ARG A 223 -13.57 9.67 0.33
N THR A 224 -13.11 10.83 -0.13
CA THR A 224 -11.70 11.16 -0.33
C THR A 224 -11.04 11.48 1.00
N VAL A 225 -9.81 10.98 1.22
CA VAL A 225 -9.05 11.25 2.45
C VAL A 225 -7.64 11.78 2.19
N ALA A 226 -7.09 11.58 0.98
CA ALA A 226 -5.84 12.19 0.54
C ALA A 226 -5.79 12.32 -0.97
N GLY A 227 -5.05 13.31 -1.45
CA GLY A 227 -4.87 13.58 -2.87
C GLY A 227 -5.87 14.59 -3.42
N THR A 228 -5.38 15.49 -4.29
CA THR A 228 -6.20 16.50 -4.99
C THR A 228 -6.84 15.99 -6.28
N GLY A 229 -6.48 14.79 -6.73
CA GLY A 229 -6.84 14.28 -8.05
C GLY A 229 -5.92 14.76 -9.17
N VAL A 230 -4.96 15.61 -8.88
CA VAL A 230 -3.95 16.11 -9.83
C VAL A 230 -2.60 15.50 -9.53
N ALA A 231 -1.92 15.00 -10.56
CA ALA A 231 -0.57 14.43 -10.42
C ALA A 231 0.44 15.46 -9.93
N GLY A 232 1.25 15.08 -8.96
CA GLY A 232 2.32 15.93 -8.40
C GLY A 232 2.85 15.40 -7.07
N MET A 233 3.74 16.17 -6.43
CA MET A 233 4.44 15.74 -5.19
C MET A 233 4.35 16.75 -4.06
N SER A 234 3.43 17.69 -4.08
CA SER A 234 3.30 18.71 -3.05
C SER A 234 2.57 18.22 -1.79
N GLY A 235 2.61 19.01 -0.72
CA GLY A 235 1.73 18.89 0.44
C GLY A 235 2.27 18.06 1.61
N ASP A 236 3.53 17.64 1.60
CA ASP A 236 4.14 16.95 2.74
C ASP A 236 4.15 17.82 4.00
N GLY A 237 3.73 17.24 5.14
CA GLY A 237 3.60 17.91 6.42
C GLY A 237 2.30 18.71 6.61
N GLY A 238 1.45 18.78 5.58
CA GLY A 238 0.19 19.50 5.57
C GLY A 238 -1.04 18.60 5.47
N PRO A 239 -2.23 19.23 5.22
CA PRO A 239 -3.50 18.52 5.05
C PRO A 239 -3.43 17.56 3.85
N ALA A 240 -3.81 16.30 4.06
CA ALA A 240 -3.72 15.26 3.05
C ALA A 240 -4.65 15.51 1.83
N LEU A 241 -5.78 16.18 2.04
CA LEU A 241 -6.70 16.58 0.96
C LEU A 241 -6.13 17.67 0.04
N SER A 242 -5.11 18.40 0.50
CA SER A 242 -4.41 19.42 -0.30
C SER A 242 -3.12 18.89 -0.93
N ALA A 243 -2.74 17.67 -0.63
CA ALA A 243 -1.52 17.07 -1.17
C ALA A 243 -1.75 16.52 -2.58
N GLN A 244 -0.71 16.58 -3.42
CA GLN A 244 -0.70 15.90 -4.71
C GLN A 244 -0.02 14.54 -4.57
N LEU A 245 -0.61 13.53 -5.18
CA LEU A 245 -0.05 12.20 -5.37
C LEU A 245 0.24 11.98 -6.86
N ASN A 246 1.10 11.03 -7.22
CA ASN A 246 1.37 10.74 -8.62
C ASN A 246 1.42 9.24 -8.87
N GLY A 247 0.33 8.71 -9.42
CA GLY A 247 0.22 7.29 -9.77
C GLY A 247 0.50 6.34 -8.61
N PRO A 248 -0.10 6.53 -7.42
CA PRO A 248 0.16 5.64 -6.28
C PRO A 248 -0.32 4.23 -6.60
N LYS A 249 0.46 3.20 -6.20
CA LYS A 249 0.20 1.81 -6.61
C LYS A 249 0.03 0.81 -5.48
N HIS A 250 0.38 1.18 -4.26
CA HIS A 250 0.20 0.30 -3.11
C HIS A 250 -0.12 1.10 -1.86
N ILE A 251 -0.88 0.49 -0.96
CA ILE A 251 -1.16 1.00 0.38
C ILE A 251 -1.06 -0.10 1.42
N PHE A 252 -0.67 0.27 2.62
CA PHE A 252 -0.62 -0.61 3.79
C PHE A 252 -1.17 0.13 5.01
N VAL A 253 -2.12 -0.47 5.72
CA VAL A 253 -2.63 0.08 6.98
C VAL A 253 -1.74 -0.39 8.12
N GLU A 254 -1.10 0.57 8.80
CA GLU A 254 -0.26 0.30 9.96
C GLU A 254 -1.11 -0.05 11.20
N PRO A 255 -0.56 -0.77 12.19
CA PRO A 255 -1.25 -1.02 13.46
C PRO A 255 -1.71 0.25 14.19
N SER A 256 -1.06 1.39 13.94
CA SER A 256 -1.46 2.72 14.43
C SER A 256 -2.75 3.26 13.81
N GLY A 257 -3.21 2.65 12.70
CA GLY A 257 -4.30 3.14 11.85
C GLY A 257 -3.85 4.13 10.77
N SER A 258 -2.56 4.52 10.74
CA SER A 258 -2.00 5.30 9.63
C SER A 258 -1.92 4.46 8.37
N VAL A 259 -1.90 5.10 7.19
CA VAL A 259 -1.81 4.42 5.92
C VAL A 259 -0.51 4.80 5.21
N LEU A 260 0.35 3.82 4.95
CA LEU A 260 1.46 4.00 4.02
C LEU A 260 0.91 4.02 2.60
N ILE A 261 1.39 4.96 1.81
CA ILE A 261 1.06 5.13 0.39
C ILE A 261 2.36 5.04 -0.39
N THR A 262 2.47 4.05 -1.25
CA THR A 262 3.56 3.98 -2.21
C THR A 262 3.24 4.89 -3.39
N ASP A 263 3.79 6.09 -3.35
CA ASP A 263 3.56 7.15 -4.33
C ASP A 263 4.57 6.99 -5.48
N THR A 264 4.27 6.00 -6.32
CA THR A 264 5.21 5.30 -7.21
C THR A 264 5.91 6.21 -8.21
N GLU A 265 5.16 7.06 -8.93
CA GLU A 265 5.73 7.93 -9.95
C GLU A 265 6.46 9.14 -9.33
N ASN A 266 6.27 9.36 -8.03
CA ASN A 266 7.06 10.31 -7.23
C ASN A 266 8.28 9.67 -6.57
N HIS A 267 8.50 8.36 -6.72
CA HIS A 267 9.64 7.64 -6.14
C HIS A 267 9.76 7.79 -4.62
N VAL A 268 8.62 7.82 -3.90
CA VAL A 268 8.56 8.01 -2.44
C VAL A 268 7.53 7.10 -1.78
N ILE A 269 7.73 6.90 -0.47
CA ILE A 269 6.70 6.35 0.42
C ILE A 269 6.19 7.48 1.30
N ARG A 270 4.87 7.64 1.36
CA ARG A 270 4.20 8.66 2.18
C ARG A 270 3.32 7.99 3.23
N ARG A 271 3.09 8.68 4.33
CA ARG A 271 2.20 8.23 5.40
C ARG A 271 1.06 9.22 5.57
N TYR A 272 -0.16 8.74 5.37
CA TYR A 272 -1.39 9.43 5.73
C TYR A 272 -1.77 9.10 7.17
N SER A 273 -2.10 10.11 7.97
CA SER A 273 -2.59 9.99 9.34
C SER A 273 -4.09 10.33 9.40
N PRO A 274 -4.97 9.32 9.61
CA PRO A 274 -6.41 9.60 9.75
C PRO A 274 -6.76 10.39 11.02
N ARG A 275 -5.86 10.40 12.01
CA ARG A 275 -6.07 11.09 13.29
C ARG A 275 -6.15 12.59 13.15
N ASP A 276 -5.30 13.16 12.31
CA ASP A 276 -5.14 14.61 12.13
C ASP A 276 -5.32 15.07 10.68
N GLY A 277 -5.59 14.12 9.76
CA GLY A 277 -5.82 14.39 8.34
C GLY A 277 -4.57 14.84 7.59
N THR A 278 -3.37 14.56 8.11
CA THR A 278 -2.11 15.00 7.50
C THR A 278 -1.44 13.91 6.67
N ILE A 279 -0.54 14.32 5.77
CA ILE A 279 0.31 13.41 5.00
C ILE A 279 1.76 13.89 5.08
N ARG A 280 2.71 12.92 5.10
CA ARG A 280 4.14 13.24 5.08
C ARG A 280 4.94 12.15 4.37
N ARG A 281 6.06 12.52 3.78
CA ARG A 281 7.03 11.57 3.24
C ARG A 281 7.76 10.84 4.39
N VAL A 282 8.01 9.55 4.23
CA VAL A 282 8.70 8.68 5.20
C VAL A 282 9.92 7.98 4.60
N ALA A 283 9.98 7.83 3.27
CA ALA A 283 11.15 7.33 2.55
C ALA A 283 11.17 7.84 1.12
N GLY A 284 12.32 7.83 0.51
CA GLY A 284 12.55 8.30 -0.87
C GLY A 284 12.92 9.78 -0.94
N THR A 285 13.80 10.14 -1.89
CA THR A 285 14.18 11.54 -2.14
C THR A 285 13.17 12.30 -2.99
N GLY A 286 12.34 11.58 -3.77
CA GLY A 286 11.51 12.13 -4.84
C GLY A 286 12.25 12.23 -6.18
N VAL A 287 13.51 11.83 -6.23
CA VAL A 287 14.30 11.74 -7.45
C VAL A 287 14.59 10.28 -7.76
N LEU A 288 14.36 9.87 -9.01
CA LEU A 288 14.65 8.52 -9.50
C LEU A 288 16.14 8.18 -9.29
N GLY A 289 16.41 7.03 -8.70
CA GLY A 289 17.79 6.57 -8.48
C GLY A 289 17.89 5.34 -7.59
N ALA A 290 19.13 4.94 -7.29
CA ALA A 290 19.43 3.75 -6.48
C ALA A 290 20.37 4.04 -5.28
N GLY A 291 20.81 5.28 -5.09
CA GLY A 291 21.73 5.67 -4.04
C GLY A 291 21.10 5.76 -2.65
N GLY A 292 21.95 5.98 -1.62
CA GLY A 292 21.49 6.26 -0.25
C GLY A 292 21.40 5.05 0.68
N LEU A 293 21.90 3.87 0.29
CA LEU A 293 22.06 2.74 1.21
C LEU A 293 22.99 3.13 2.38
N GLY A 294 22.65 2.70 3.59
CA GLY A 294 23.38 3.04 4.81
C GLY A 294 23.09 4.46 5.33
N GLY A 295 22.30 5.24 4.63
CA GLY A 295 21.83 6.59 5.02
C GLY A 295 20.41 6.62 5.53
N PRO A 296 19.89 7.84 5.85
CA PRO A 296 18.51 8.06 6.26
C PRO A 296 17.51 7.70 5.15
N ALA A 297 16.32 7.20 5.53
CA ALA A 297 15.30 6.80 4.56
C ALA A 297 14.82 7.92 3.64
N LEU A 298 14.80 9.17 4.12
CA LEU A 298 14.42 10.35 3.33
C LEU A 298 15.49 10.79 2.32
N GLU A 299 16.72 10.27 2.45
CA GLU A 299 17.86 10.53 1.56
C GLU A 299 18.17 9.34 0.64
N CYS A 300 17.42 8.23 0.77
CA CYS A 300 17.53 7.08 -0.11
C CYS A 300 16.73 7.30 -1.40
N ALA A 301 17.41 7.30 -2.54
CA ALA A 301 16.73 7.35 -3.83
C ALA A 301 16.04 6.00 -4.12
N LEU A 302 14.81 6.06 -4.62
CA LEU A 302 14.01 4.92 -5.04
C LEU A 302 13.72 5.00 -6.54
N ASN A 303 13.39 3.87 -7.14
CA ASN A 303 12.98 3.83 -8.55
C ASN A 303 11.65 3.08 -8.68
N ARG A 304 10.55 3.86 -8.81
CA ARG A 304 9.18 3.38 -8.96
C ARG A 304 8.85 2.24 -7.98
N PRO A 305 8.91 2.47 -6.66
CA PRO A 305 8.56 1.45 -5.67
C PRO A 305 7.10 1.01 -5.88
N HIS A 306 6.79 -0.28 -5.71
CA HIS A 306 5.44 -0.82 -5.85
C HIS A 306 4.86 -1.36 -4.55
N GLY A 307 5.66 -1.55 -3.50
CA GLY A 307 5.17 -2.04 -2.21
C GLY A 307 5.91 -1.42 -1.03
N ALA A 308 5.17 -1.16 0.04
CA ALA A 308 5.73 -0.73 1.32
C ALA A 308 4.89 -1.31 2.46
N VAL A 309 5.51 -2.01 3.39
CA VAL A 309 4.85 -2.69 4.50
C VAL A 309 5.65 -2.56 5.78
N ILE A 310 4.98 -2.68 6.93
CA ILE A 310 5.65 -2.74 8.23
C ILE A 310 5.78 -4.20 8.70
N HIS A 311 6.99 -4.59 9.04
CA HIS A 311 7.23 -5.92 9.60
C HIS A 311 6.52 -6.07 10.96
N PRO A 312 5.65 -7.08 11.15
CA PRO A 312 4.74 -7.13 12.30
C PRO A 312 5.44 -7.27 13.65
N LYS A 313 6.63 -7.88 13.70
CA LYS A 313 7.39 -8.07 14.95
C LYS A 313 8.36 -6.94 15.26
N THR A 314 9.05 -6.41 14.24
CA THR A 314 10.14 -5.44 14.44
C THR A 314 9.72 -3.99 14.25
N GLY A 315 8.55 -3.75 13.61
CA GLY A 315 8.11 -2.41 13.24
C GLY A 315 8.95 -1.77 12.13
N ALA A 316 9.90 -2.48 11.54
CA ALA A 316 10.72 -1.97 10.43
C ALA A 316 9.88 -1.80 9.17
N LEU A 317 10.13 -0.73 8.41
CA LEU A 317 9.54 -0.49 7.11
C LEU A 317 10.33 -1.30 6.06
N TYR A 318 9.61 -2.08 5.25
CA TYR A 318 10.16 -2.75 4.07
C TYR A 318 9.60 -2.12 2.81
N ILE A 319 10.45 -1.95 1.80
CA ILE A 319 10.12 -1.29 0.53
C ILE A 319 10.54 -2.21 -0.62
N ALA A 320 9.57 -2.57 -1.47
CA ALA A 320 9.85 -3.17 -2.76
C ALA A 320 10.21 -2.05 -3.75
N ASP A 321 11.50 -1.84 -3.96
CA ASP A 321 12.08 -0.84 -4.85
C ASP A 321 12.26 -1.45 -6.25
N SER A 322 11.13 -1.50 -6.98
CA SER A 322 10.86 -2.44 -8.06
C SER A 322 11.78 -2.33 -9.26
N GLU A 323 11.94 -1.13 -9.79
CA GLU A 323 12.78 -0.87 -10.97
C GLU A 323 14.29 -0.86 -10.62
N ASN A 324 14.62 -0.88 -9.32
CA ASN A 324 15.98 -1.16 -8.83
C ASN A 324 16.16 -2.66 -8.49
N HIS A 325 15.16 -3.50 -8.74
CA HIS A 325 15.18 -4.96 -8.52
C HIS A 325 15.63 -5.35 -7.11
N ARG A 326 15.20 -4.60 -6.09
CA ARG A 326 15.65 -4.82 -4.71
C ARG A 326 14.52 -4.63 -3.68
N VAL A 327 14.71 -5.24 -2.52
CA VAL A 327 13.93 -5.01 -1.32
C VAL A 327 14.82 -4.32 -0.28
N LEU A 328 14.33 -3.22 0.25
CA LEU A 328 14.99 -2.43 1.28
C LEU A 328 14.30 -2.58 2.62
N ARG A 329 15.04 -2.38 3.71
CA ARG A 329 14.55 -2.32 5.08
C ARG A 329 15.00 -1.00 5.71
N VAL A 330 14.08 -0.35 6.43
CA VAL A 330 14.38 0.77 7.32
C VAL A 330 14.03 0.33 8.72
N PRO A 331 15.01 0.04 9.59
CA PRO A 331 14.76 -0.31 10.99
C PRO A 331 13.94 0.77 11.69
N ARG A 332 13.10 0.38 12.64
CA ARG A 332 12.46 1.31 13.56
C ARG A 332 13.51 1.76 14.57
N ASP A 333 13.61 3.07 14.82
CA ASP A 333 14.43 3.59 15.92
C ASP A 333 13.93 2.97 17.24
N GLN A 334 14.87 2.47 18.05
CA GLN A 334 14.61 1.89 19.37
C GLN A 334 14.20 2.94 20.38
#